data_1e0867aea2f2035bac10e059e4f09b2a
#
_entry.id   1e0867aea2f2035bac10e059e4f09b2a
#
_cell.length_a   1.000
_cell.length_b   1.000
_cell.length_c   1.000
_cell.angle_alpha   90.00
_cell.angle_beta   90.00
_cell.angle_gamma   90.00
#
_symmetry.space_group_name_H-M   'P 1'
#
loop_
_entity.id
_entity.type
_entity.pdbx_description
1 polymer ?
#
loop_
_entity_poly.entity_id
_entity_poly.type
_entity_poly.pdbx_seq_one_letter_code
_entity_poly.pdbx_strand_id
1 'polypeptide(L)'
;MMHMRKVMKTIGICSMAAIMMAGISGCGGKTGGAVSSGAKNAAKIGFTAALTGGAAAYGKSEEEGVRLAVEEINKKGDFPIDLLVEDTKAVPADSMNATKKLIQEKVSLIIGPMTSNEAKAAGPIIQNAKVPSLEISVTAENITNIGDCIFRNSVPESKNIPQTVKKTHKLLGYKTAAILYAHDNEQHVTAQKYFQKTMEEEGVQVIDVETFGSKDSEYSAQLTNIQHKAPDVIVVCSYYQEGSRILKKMREMGMDQPVLGDNGFVSPELGKMAGAAADNVYVSSMWSADRKDEKVQKFVESYTKAYGRAPDQFAASAYDGVYMAMDAMQRAGTTTDHKKIRDALAQMKDFKGVCGTFSFDEKRDPVVDLILMKMQDGKFGVVDVK
;
A
#
# COMPACT_ATOMS: atom_id res chain seq x y z
N MET A 1 -14.06 58.95 -36.24
CA MET A 1 -12.88 59.81 -36.52
C MET A 1 -11.69 58.88 -36.36
N MET A 2 -11.19 58.27 -37.51
CA MET A 2 -10.06 58.81 -38.27
C MET A 2 -8.76 58.86 -37.45
N HIS A 3 -7.66 58.24 -37.76
CA HIS A 3 -6.95 57.82 -38.99
C HIS A 3 -5.92 56.78 -38.61
N MET A 4 -5.70 55.61 -39.14
CA MET A 4 -5.08 55.18 -40.39
C MET A 4 -3.70 55.79 -40.76
N ARG A 5 -2.69 54.89 -40.86
CA ARG A 5 -1.63 54.79 -41.90
C ARG A 5 -0.45 53.98 -41.33
N LYS A 6 -0.18 52.77 -41.88
CA LYS A 6 0.55 52.33 -43.09
C LYS A 6 1.99 52.85 -43.19
N VAL A 7 2.90 51.88 -43.35
CA VAL A 7 3.83 51.66 -44.48
C VAL A 7 4.97 50.74 -43.96
N MET A 8 5.24 49.54 -44.31
CA MET A 8 5.62 48.76 -45.50
C MET A 8 7.11 48.92 -45.95
N LYS A 9 7.75 47.74 -46.11
CA LYS A 9 8.94 47.37 -46.97
C LYS A 9 10.32 47.54 -46.29
N THR A 10 11.33 46.72 -46.52
CA THR A 10 11.73 45.88 -47.67
C THR A 10 12.87 44.92 -47.24
N ILE A 11 12.81 43.66 -47.65
CA ILE A 11 13.83 42.79 -48.27
C ILE A 11 15.32 42.96 -47.94
N GLY A 12 15.97 41.85 -47.61
CA GLY A 12 17.41 41.67 -47.71
C GLY A 12 17.84 40.22 -47.44
N ILE A 13 18.32 39.62 -48.48
CA ILE A 13 18.71 38.21 -48.68
C ILE A 13 20.17 37.99 -48.31
N CYS A 14 20.51 36.74 -47.96
CA CYS A 14 21.81 36.03 -48.04
C CYS A 14 22.72 36.00 -46.81
N SER A 15 23.01 34.85 -46.41
CA SER A 15 24.18 33.98 -46.58
C SER A 15 24.66 33.34 -45.30
N MET A 16 24.75 32.02 -45.35
CA MET A 16 25.67 31.08 -44.73
C MET A 16 26.79 31.63 -43.84
N ALA A 17 26.91 31.09 -42.65
CA ALA A 17 28.15 30.40 -42.21
C ALA A 17 27.93 29.69 -40.88
N ALA A 18 28.42 28.47 -40.79
CA ALA A 18 28.53 27.66 -39.60
C ALA A 18 29.54 28.31 -38.62
N ILE A 19 29.44 27.96 -37.32
CA ILE A 19 30.54 27.63 -36.43
C ILE A 19 30.05 27.57 -34.96
N MET A 20 30.23 26.36 -34.37
CA MET A 20 30.68 25.96 -33.03
C MET A 20 30.18 26.61 -31.73
N MET A 21 29.77 25.71 -30.87
CA MET A 21 30.04 25.54 -29.42
C MET A 21 30.04 26.77 -28.51
N ALA A 22 29.14 26.69 -27.52
CA ALA A 22 29.50 26.78 -26.09
C ALA A 22 28.27 26.49 -25.23
N GLY A 23 28.44 25.68 -24.22
CA GLY A 23 27.39 25.21 -23.33
C GLY A 23 26.85 26.29 -22.42
N ILE A 24 25.58 26.13 -22.08
CA ILE A 24 24.97 26.78 -20.94
C ILE A 24 24.24 25.72 -20.13
N SER A 25 24.70 25.55 -18.90
CA SER A 25 24.07 24.77 -17.85
C SER A 25 22.69 25.36 -17.54
N GLY A 26 21.63 24.62 -17.83
CA GLY A 26 20.28 24.95 -17.41
C GLY A 26 19.83 23.91 -16.38
N CYS A 27 19.66 24.33 -15.13
CA CYS A 27 18.92 23.58 -14.12
C CYS A 27 17.48 23.34 -14.59
N GLY A 28 17.16 22.10 -14.94
CA GLY A 28 15.80 21.67 -15.25
C GLY A 28 15.42 20.53 -14.32
N GLY A 29 14.30 20.69 -13.62
CA GLY A 29 13.76 19.75 -12.65
C GLY A 29 13.64 18.32 -13.19
N LYS A 30 14.01 17.36 -12.36
CA LYS A 30 13.85 15.92 -12.63
C LYS A 30 12.37 15.54 -12.57
N THR A 31 11.72 15.53 -13.72
CA THR A 31 10.53 14.68 -13.95
C THR A 31 10.99 13.23 -14.03
N GLY A 32 10.34 12.35 -13.28
CA GLY A 32 10.68 10.93 -13.20
C GLY A 32 10.73 10.27 -14.58
N GLY A 33 11.96 10.08 -15.09
CA GLY A 33 12.20 9.35 -16.32
C GLY A 33 12.16 7.85 -16.05
N ALA A 34 11.45 7.12 -16.90
CA ALA A 34 11.52 5.67 -16.97
C ALA A 34 12.97 5.22 -17.12
N VAL A 35 13.45 4.38 -16.21
CA VAL A 35 14.74 3.70 -16.35
C VAL A 35 14.55 2.54 -17.31
N SER A 36 14.57 2.84 -18.61
CA SER A 36 14.56 1.81 -19.65
C SER A 36 15.99 1.34 -19.89
N SER A 37 16.38 0.25 -19.26
CA SER A 37 17.56 -0.52 -19.68
C SER A 37 17.07 -1.59 -20.66
N GLY A 38 17.04 -1.27 -21.96
CA GLY A 38 16.62 -2.19 -23.01
C GLY A 38 17.54 -3.40 -23.21
N ALA A 39 17.71 -4.23 -22.22
CA ALA A 39 18.32 -5.55 -22.35
C ALA A 39 17.30 -6.49 -23.01
N LYS A 40 17.67 -7.18 -24.06
CA LYS A 40 16.78 -8.05 -24.88
C LYS A 40 16.05 -9.17 -24.14
N ASN A 41 16.28 -9.38 -22.83
CA ASN A 41 15.69 -10.43 -21.99
C ASN A 41 15.26 -9.94 -20.60
N ALA A 42 15.02 -8.65 -20.41
CA ALA A 42 14.56 -8.13 -19.12
C ALA A 42 13.14 -8.63 -18.82
N ALA A 43 12.90 -9.06 -17.57
CA ALA A 43 11.57 -9.32 -17.08
C ALA A 43 10.80 -8.00 -16.95
N LYS A 44 9.63 -7.87 -17.56
CA LYS A 44 8.80 -6.69 -17.42
C LYS A 44 7.88 -6.84 -16.20
N ILE A 45 8.04 -6.02 -15.19
CA ILE A 45 7.15 -5.97 -14.05
C ILE A 45 6.27 -4.73 -14.16
N GLY A 46 4.95 -4.93 -14.18
CA GLY A 46 3.98 -3.85 -14.04
C GLY A 46 3.76 -3.54 -12.57
N PHE A 47 3.73 -2.28 -12.20
CA PHE A 47 3.39 -1.83 -10.85
C PHE A 47 2.25 -0.82 -10.91
N THR A 48 1.19 -1.05 -10.12
CA THR A 48 0.05 -0.14 -10.01
C THR A 48 -0.16 0.27 -8.56
N ALA A 49 -0.16 1.57 -8.29
CA ALA A 49 -0.42 2.13 -6.97
C ALA A 49 -1.02 3.53 -7.06
N ALA A 50 -1.59 4.01 -5.97
CA ALA A 50 -2.02 5.40 -5.86
C ALA A 50 -0.80 6.29 -5.57
N LEU A 51 -0.20 6.88 -6.59
CA LEU A 51 0.94 7.79 -6.42
C LEU A 51 0.48 9.23 -6.13
N THR A 52 -0.78 9.51 -6.45
CA THR A 52 -1.47 10.77 -6.14
C THR A 52 -2.82 10.49 -5.47
N GLY A 53 -3.48 11.53 -4.94
CA GLY A 53 -4.79 11.39 -4.29
C GLY A 53 -4.72 11.01 -2.81
N GLY A 54 -5.85 10.58 -2.24
CA GLY A 54 -6.05 10.38 -0.81
C GLY A 54 -5.23 9.25 -0.17
N ALA A 55 -4.82 8.25 -0.95
CA ALA A 55 -4.01 7.12 -0.50
C ALA A 55 -2.53 7.22 -0.93
N ALA A 56 -2.08 8.40 -1.39
CA ALA A 56 -0.77 8.58 -2.01
C ALA A 56 0.42 8.26 -1.08
N ALA A 57 0.26 8.37 0.24
CA ALA A 57 1.36 8.03 1.14
C ALA A 57 1.68 6.53 1.11
N TYR A 58 0.66 5.68 1.02
CA TYR A 58 0.87 4.24 0.85
C TYR A 58 1.55 3.93 -0.49
N GLY A 59 0.96 4.42 -1.60
CA GLY A 59 1.46 4.12 -2.94
C GLY A 59 2.89 4.62 -3.18
N LYS A 60 3.27 5.78 -2.64
CA LYS A 60 4.65 6.28 -2.70
C LYS A 60 5.61 5.41 -1.89
N SER A 61 5.18 4.96 -0.72
CA SER A 61 5.99 4.05 0.10
C SER A 61 6.20 2.70 -0.62
N GLU A 62 5.15 2.17 -1.25
CA GLU A 62 5.23 0.97 -2.09
C GLU A 62 6.16 1.17 -3.29
N GLU A 63 6.01 2.29 -4.02
CA GLU A 63 6.87 2.62 -5.16
C GLU A 63 8.33 2.68 -4.77
N GLU A 64 8.66 3.29 -3.65
CA GLU A 64 10.03 3.34 -3.12
C GLU A 64 10.56 1.93 -2.81
N GLY A 65 9.76 1.06 -2.20
CA GLY A 65 10.12 -0.34 -1.95
C GLY A 65 10.36 -1.13 -3.24
N VAL A 66 9.45 -1.01 -4.22
CA VAL A 66 9.60 -1.63 -5.54
C VAL A 66 10.88 -1.15 -6.25
N ARG A 67 11.10 0.17 -6.29
CA ARG A 67 12.27 0.75 -6.98
C ARG A 67 13.58 0.33 -6.34
N LEU A 68 13.65 0.30 -5.00
CA LEU A 68 14.85 -0.16 -4.29
C LEU A 68 15.16 -1.61 -4.64
N ALA A 69 14.17 -2.51 -4.60
CA ALA A 69 14.35 -3.91 -4.95
C ALA A 69 14.81 -4.09 -6.41
N VAL A 70 14.17 -3.39 -7.36
CA VAL A 70 14.54 -3.44 -8.79
C VAL A 70 15.96 -2.91 -8.99
N GLU A 71 16.32 -1.82 -8.33
CA GLU A 71 17.70 -1.27 -8.43
C GLU A 71 18.74 -2.25 -7.90
N GLU A 72 18.49 -2.89 -6.75
CA GLU A 72 19.41 -3.88 -6.18
C GLU A 72 19.56 -5.12 -7.07
N ILE A 73 18.44 -5.62 -7.63
CA ILE A 73 18.46 -6.77 -8.55
C ILE A 73 19.22 -6.43 -9.83
N ASN A 74 18.92 -5.28 -10.42
CA ASN A 74 19.57 -4.83 -11.67
C ASN A 74 21.06 -4.57 -11.49
N LYS A 75 21.51 -4.10 -10.31
CA LYS A 75 22.93 -3.93 -9.99
C LYS A 75 23.68 -5.26 -9.94
N LYS A 76 23.04 -6.36 -9.55
CA LYS A 76 23.64 -7.70 -9.57
C LYS A 76 23.80 -8.24 -10.99
N GLY A 77 22.95 -7.80 -11.92
CA GLY A 77 23.06 -8.10 -13.36
C GLY A 77 22.55 -9.48 -13.79
N ASP A 78 22.24 -10.37 -12.87
CA ASP A 78 21.86 -11.76 -13.17
C ASP A 78 20.41 -11.90 -13.64
N PHE A 79 19.54 -10.93 -13.31
CA PHE A 79 18.11 -10.97 -13.63
C PHE A 79 17.59 -9.54 -13.89
N PRO A 80 17.78 -8.97 -15.10
CA PRO A 80 17.37 -7.60 -15.39
C PRO A 80 15.85 -7.46 -15.35
N ILE A 81 15.36 -6.41 -14.68
CA ILE A 81 13.95 -6.05 -14.56
C ILE A 81 13.73 -4.68 -15.22
N ASP A 82 12.71 -4.63 -16.08
CA ASP A 82 12.11 -3.41 -16.64
C ASP A 82 10.81 -3.13 -15.89
N LEU A 83 10.78 -2.01 -15.17
CA LEU A 83 9.66 -1.63 -14.29
C LEU A 83 8.77 -0.61 -14.99
N LEU A 84 7.50 -0.97 -15.20
CA LEU A 84 6.45 -0.07 -15.70
C LEU A 84 5.53 0.34 -14.55
N VAL A 85 5.41 1.64 -14.31
CA VAL A 85 4.68 2.22 -13.17
C VAL A 85 3.46 2.98 -13.68
N GLU A 86 2.30 2.71 -13.08
CA GLU A 86 1.03 3.38 -13.39
C GLU A 86 0.38 3.93 -12.11
N ASP A 87 0.01 5.22 -12.14
CA ASP A 87 -0.73 5.88 -11.06
C ASP A 87 -2.23 5.59 -11.19
N THR A 88 -2.81 4.98 -10.18
CA THR A 88 -4.23 4.63 -10.12
C THR A 88 -5.07 5.59 -9.26
N LYS A 89 -4.43 6.46 -8.49
CA LYS A 89 -5.05 7.44 -7.58
C LYS A 89 -5.99 6.82 -6.53
N ALA A 90 -5.92 5.50 -6.32
CA ALA A 90 -6.89 4.69 -5.58
C ALA A 90 -8.31 4.75 -6.18
N VAL A 91 -8.42 4.95 -7.50
CA VAL A 91 -9.70 5.00 -8.22
C VAL A 91 -9.88 3.71 -9.01
N PRO A 92 -10.95 2.92 -8.79
CA PRO A 92 -11.17 1.65 -9.45
C PRO A 92 -11.12 1.73 -10.99
N ALA A 93 -11.69 2.79 -11.59
CA ALA A 93 -11.67 2.99 -13.05
C ALA A 93 -10.26 3.23 -13.60
N ASP A 94 -9.43 4.02 -12.89
CA ASP A 94 -8.05 4.27 -13.27
C ASP A 94 -7.21 2.98 -13.13
N SER A 95 -7.44 2.19 -12.08
CA SER A 95 -6.79 0.88 -11.89
C SER A 95 -7.13 -0.10 -13.00
N MET A 96 -8.40 -0.16 -13.44
CA MET A 96 -8.79 -0.98 -14.60
C MET A 96 -8.06 -0.55 -15.88
N ASN A 97 -7.89 0.75 -16.12
CA ASN A 97 -7.19 1.28 -17.30
C ASN A 97 -5.68 1.01 -17.22
N ALA A 98 -5.06 1.25 -16.08
CA ALA A 98 -3.66 0.94 -15.81
C ALA A 98 -3.37 -0.55 -16.04
N THR A 99 -4.21 -1.43 -15.49
CA THR A 99 -4.12 -2.88 -15.68
C THR A 99 -4.17 -3.28 -17.16
N LYS A 100 -5.14 -2.75 -17.93
CA LYS A 100 -5.24 -3.03 -19.38
C LYS A 100 -3.99 -2.58 -20.13
N LYS A 101 -3.45 -1.40 -19.79
CA LYS A 101 -2.21 -0.88 -20.39
C LYS A 101 -1.03 -1.82 -20.11
N LEU A 102 -0.83 -2.24 -18.86
CA LEU A 102 0.25 -3.16 -18.49
C LEU A 102 0.12 -4.51 -19.22
N ILE A 103 -1.09 -5.05 -19.36
CA ILE A 103 -1.34 -6.27 -20.13
C ILE A 103 -0.96 -6.08 -21.62
N GLN A 104 -1.28 -4.94 -22.22
CA GLN A 104 -0.88 -4.61 -23.60
C GLN A 104 0.64 -4.49 -23.76
N GLU A 105 1.33 -3.98 -22.74
CA GLU A 105 2.80 -3.92 -22.65
C GLU A 105 3.47 -5.29 -22.44
N LYS A 106 2.66 -6.35 -22.28
CA LYS A 106 3.09 -7.75 -22.12
C LYS A 106 4.00 -7.92 -20.88
N VAL A 107 3.57 -7.37 -19.76
CA VAL A 107 4.30 -7.58 -18.48
C VAL A 107 4.32 -9.04 -18.09
N SER A 108 5.38 -9.47 -17.45
CA SER A 108 5.57 -10.83 -16.91
C SER A 108 4.63 -11.10 -15.73
N LEU A 109 4.42 -10.07 -14.92
CA LEU A 109 3.61 -10.09 -13.70
C LEU A 109 3.23 -8.65 -13.34
N ILE A 110 2.10 -8.48 -12.65
CA ILE A 110 1.66 -7.21 -12.08
C ILE A 110 1.85 -7.25 -10.56
N ILE A 111 2.56 -6.27 -10.00
CA ILE A 111 2.55 -5.96 -8.56
C ILE A 111 1.46 -4.91 -8.33
N GLY A 112 0.44 -5.28 -7.60
CA GLY A 112 -0.81 -4.54 -7.47
C GLY A 112 -2.01 -5.33 -8.03
N PRO A 113 -3.22 -4.78 -7.99
CA PRO A 113 -3.65 -3.43 -7.53
C PRO A 113 -3.36 -3.15 -6.04
N MET A 114 -3.37 -1.84 -5.67
CA MET A 114 -3.00 -1.41 -4.33
C MET A 114 -4.14 -1.54 -3.31
N THR A 115 -5.33 -1.06 -3.64
CA THR A 115 -6.47 -1.06 -2.72
C THR A 115 -7.45 -2.20 -3.01
N SER A 116 -8.22 -2.61 -2.00
CA SER A 116 -9.20 -3.68 -2.16
C SER A 116 -10.32 -3.31 -3.15
N ASN A 117 -10.74 -2.04 -3.22
CA ASN A 117 -11.70 -1.57 -4.21
C ASN A 117 -11.16 -1.67 -5.63
N GLU A 118 -9.88 -1.34 -5.83
CA GLU A 118 -9.18 -1.47 -7.11
C GLU A 118 -9.01 -2.94 -7.50
N ALA A 119 -8.59 -3.79 -6.57
CA ALA A 119 -8.42 -5.23 -6.80
C ALA A 119 -9.74 -5.90 -7.19
N LYS A 120 -10.85 -5.54 -6.55
CA LYS A 120 -12.19 -6.01 -6.92
C LYS A 120 -12.58 -5.61 -8.35
N ALA A 121 -12.20 -4.42 -8.79
CA ALA A 121 -12.51 -3.91 -10.13
C ALA A 121 -11.57 -4.46 -11.22
N ALA A 122 -10.27 -4.47 -10.98
CA ALA A 122 -9.24 -4.86 -11.95
C ALA A 122 -8.97 -6.37 -11.97
N GLY A 123 -9.19 -7.08 -10.86
CA GLY A 123 -8.94 -8.51 -10.72
C GLY A 123 -9.57 -9.39 -11.83
N PRO A 124 -10.84 -9.20 -12.21
CA PRO A 124 -11.43 -9.93 -13.33
C PRO A 124 -10.70 -9.72 -14.65
N ILE A 125 -10.15 -8.53 -14.90
CA ILE A 125 -9.37 -8.20 -16.10
C ILE A 125 -8.04 -8.97 -16.08
N ILE A 126 -7.35 -8.96 -14.96
CA ILE A 126 -6.10 -9.70 -14.70
C ILE A 126 -6.34 -11.20 -14.91
N GLN A 127 -7.38 -11.74 -14.27
CA GLN A 127 -7.72 -13.16 -14.37
C GLN A 127 -8.07 -13.60 -15.80
N ASN A 128 -8.84 -12.79 -16.52
CA ASN A 128 -9.21 -13.08 -17.91
C ASN A 128 -7.99 -13.05 -18.85
N ALA A 129 -7.05 -12.16 -18.62
CA ALA A 129 -5.79 -12.06 -19.36
C ALA A 129 -4.78 -13.16 -18.97
N LYS A 130 -5.02 -13.90 -17.89
CA LYS A 130 -4.12 -14.93 -17.32
C LYS A 130 -2.73 -14.39 -16.96
N VAL A 131 -2.61 -13.11 -16.64
CA VAL A 131 -1.39 -12.49 -16.16
C VAL A 131 -1.35 -12.66 -14.64
N PRO A 132 -0.27 -13.22 -14.04
CA PRO A 132 -0.17 -13.31 -12.58
C PRO A 132 -0.13 -11.90 -11.96
N SER A 133 -0.82 -11.71 -10.84
CA SER A 133 -0.69 -10.51 -10.01
C SER A 133 -0.32 -10.88 -8.57
N LEU A 134 0.48 -10.02 -7.96
CA LEU A 134 0.83 -10.07 -6.54
C LEU A 134 0.42 -8.77 -5.88
N GLU A 135 -0.63 -8.82 -5.08
CA GLU A 135 -1.19 -7.67 -4.39
C GLU A 135 -0.51 -7.49 -3.04
N ILE A 136 0.11 -6.33 -2.83
CA ILE A 136 1.04 -6.08 -1.72
C ILE A 136 0.43 -5.36 -0.53
N SER A 137 -0.80 -4.85 -0.66
CA SER A 137 -1.51 -4.12 0.41
C SER A 137 -3.02 -4.37 0.47
N VAL A 138 -3.53 -5.27 -0.38
CA VAL A 138 -4.96 -5.62 -0.42
C VAL A 138 -5.33 -6.57 0.70
N THR A 139 -6.25 -6.19 1.58
CA THR A 139 -6.59 -6.95 2.79
C THR A 139 -8.05 -7.38 2.92
N ALA A 140 -8.94 -6.95 2.01
CA ALA A 140 -10.34 -7.41 2.00
C ALA A 140 -10.44 -8.91 1.73
N GLU A 141 -11.57 -9.51 2.14
CA GLU A 141 -11.86 -10.91 1.85
C GLU A 141 -12.18 -11.18 0.38
N ASN A 142 -12.02 -12.44 0.01
CA ASN A 142 -12.42 -12.99 -1.29
C ASN A 142 -11.75 -12.38 -2.52
N ILE A 143 -10.72 -11.55 -2.36
CA ILE A 143 -10.01 -10.97 -3.52
C ILE A 143 -9.26 -12.06 -4.27
N THR A 144 -8.52 -12.93 -3.60
CA THR A 144 -7.83 -14.06 -4.23
C THR A 144 -8.79 -15.08 -4.83
N ASN A 145 -10.07 -15.11 -4.41
CA ASN A 145 -11.11 -15.95 -4.98
C ASN A 145 -11.59 -15.49 -6.38
N ILE A 146 -11.21 -14.28 -6.83
CA ILE A 146 -11.49 -13.79 -8.19
C ILE A 146 -10.91 -14.74 -9.24
N GLY A 147 -9.73 -15.34 -8.94
CA GLY A 147 -9.16 -16.31 -9.84
C GLY A 147 -7.78 -16.81 -9.43
N ASP A 148 -7.29 -17.81 -10.17
CA ASP A 148 -6.02 -18.50 -9.88
C ASP A 148 -4.76 -17.70 -10.22
N CYS A 149 -4.91 -16.56 -10.91
CA CYS A 149 -3.82 -15.63 -11.22
C CYS A 149 -3.63 -14.56 -10.13
N ILE A 150 -4.51 -14.47 -9.12
CA ILE A 150 -4.48 -13.45 -8.09
C ILE A 150 -3.83 -14.00 -6.81
N PHE A 151 -2.75 -13.38 -6.39
CA PHE A 151 -1.97 -13.68 -5.19
C PHE A 151 -1.85 -12.41 -4.34
N ARG A 152 -1.56 -12.54 -3.05
CA ARG A 152 -1.19 -11.40 -2.21
C ARG A 152 -0.16 -11.79 -1.14
N ASN A 153 0.76 -10.89 -0.84
CA ASN A 153 1.63 -11.02 0.32
C ASN A 153 1.18 -10.15 1.51
N SER A 154 0.13 -9.36 1.34
CA SER A 154 -0.55 -8.65 2.42
C SER A 154 -1.48 -9.59 3.20
N VAL A 155 -1.48 -9.46 4.54
CA VAL A 155 -2.30 -10.32 5.40
C VAL A 155 -3.76 -9.86 5.36
N PRO A 156 -4.72 -10.76 5.03
CA PRO A 156 -6.14 -10.39 5.01
C PRO A 156 -6.65 -10.00 6.41
N GLU A 157 -7.63 -9.08 6.45
CA GLU A 157 -8.23 -8.65 7.71
C GLU A 157 -8.83 -9.81 8.50
N SER A 158 -9.28 -10.87 7.83
CA SER A 158 -9.75 -12.12 8.46
C SER A 158 -8.70 -12.85 9.31
N LYS A 159 -7.42 -12.62 9.03
CA LYS A 159 -6.29 -13.17 9.82
C LYS A 159 -5.68 -12.11 10.74
N ASN A 160 -5.67 -10.84 10.30
CA ASN A 160 -5.06 -9.73 11.02
C ASN A 160 -5.87 -9.33 12.26
N ILE A 161 -7.16 -9.07 12.10
CA ILE A 161 -8.04 -8.54 13.15
C ILE A 161 -8.22 -9.49 14.34
N PRO A 162 -8.42 -10.81 14.17
CA PRO A 162 -8.49 -11.70 15.32
C PRO A 162 -7.24 -11.65 16.20
N GLN A 163 -6.06 -11.46 15.61
CA GLN A 163 -4.81 -11.29 16.37
C GLN A 163 -4.79 -9.95 17.14
N THR A 164 -5.22 -8.86 16.49
CA THR A 164 -5.33 -7.55 17.12
C THR A 164 -6.26 -7.59 18.32
N VAL A 165 -7.49 -8.10 18.14
CA VAL A 165 -8.52 -8.16 19.20
C VAL A 165 -8.03 -9.03 20.36
N LYS A 166 -7.57 -10.26 20.12
CA LYS A 166 -7.13 -11.18 21.18
C LYS A 166 -5.98 -10.61 22.00
N LYS A 167 -4.98 -10.04 21.33
CA LYS A 167 -3.82 -9.47 22.01
C LYS A 167 -4.18 -8.21 22.81
N THR A 168 -5.01 -7.31 22.24
CA THR A 168 -5.42 -6.09 22.94
C THR A 168 -6.42 -6.37 24.04
N HIS A 169 -7.36 -7.32 23.87
CA HIS A 169 -8.29 -7.75 24.93
C HIS A 169 -7.52 -8.30 26.13
N LYS A 170 -6.54 -9.19 25.89
CA LYS A 170 -5.66 -9.68 26.96
C LYS A 170 -4.90 -8.56 27.68
N LEU A 171 -4.45 -7.54 26.93
CA LEU A 171 -3.65 -6.43 27.47
C LEU A 171 -4.48 -5.40 28.23
N LEU A 172 -5.67 -5.06 27.71
CA LEU A 172 -6.46 -3.90 28.17
C LEU A 172 -7.71 -4.32 28.98
N GLY A 173 -8.21 -5.53 28.80
CA GLY A 173 -9.35 -6.08 29.57
C GLY A 173 -10.69 -5.41 29.29
N TYR A 174 -10.88 -4.77 28.12
CA TYR A 174 -12.11 -4.08 27.75
C TYR A 174 -13.28 -5.06 27.63
N LYS A 175 -14.49 -4.61 27.97
CA LYS A 175 -15.72 -5.41 27.95
C LYS A 175 -16.73 -4.91 26.91
N THR A 176 -16.63 -3.63 26.56
CA THR A 176 -17.52 -2.98 25.60
C THR A 176 -16.71 -2.29 24.51
N ALA A 177 -17.25 -2.29 23.28
CA ALA A 177 -16.64 -1.66 22.14
C ALA A 177 -17.66 -0.91 21.30
N ALA A 178 -17.24 0.17 20.65
CA ALA A 178 -17.94 0.79 19.53
C ALA A 178 -17.10 0.72 18.28
N ILE A 179 -17.72 0.62 17.11
CA ILE A 179 -17.05 0.53 15.81
C ILE A 179 -17.49 1.70 14.94
N LEU A 180 -16.51 2.39 14.34
CA LEU A 180 -16.71 3.43 13.33
C LEU A 180 -15.94 3.05 12.07
N TYR A 181 -16.61 2.94 10.91
CA TYR A 181 -15.95 2.47 9.69
C TYR A 181 -16.45 3.15 8.40
N ALA A 182 -15.58 3.23 7.39
CA ALA A 182 -15.95 3.70 6.06
C ALA A 182 -16.74 2.62 5.31
N HIS A 183 -18.05 2.87 5.09
CA HIS A 183 -18.97 1.89 4.52
C HIS A 183 -18.79 1.65 3.00
N ASP A 184 -18.12 2.55 2.30
CA ASP A 184 -17.87 2.51 0.86
C ASP A 184 -16.47 1.94 0.48
N ASN A 185 -15.77 1.34 1.45
CA ASN A 185 -14.45 0.74 1.26
C ASN A 185 -14.45 -0.74 1.64
N GLU A 186 -14.13 -1.62 0.69
CA GLU A 186 -14.17 -3.08 0.85
C GLU A 186 -13.25 -3.59 1.99
N GLN A 187 -12.08 -2.97 2.19
CA GLN A 187 -11.20 -3.30 3.31
C GLN A 187 -11.87 -3.02 4.64
N HIS A 188 -12.41 -1.79 4.82
CA HIS A 188 -12.96 -1.35 6.09
C HIS A 188 -14.28 -2.06 6.42
N VAL A 189 -15.09 -2.38 5.40
CA VAL A 189 -16.27 -3.25 5.55
C VAL A 189 -15.87 -4.66 6.00
N THR A 190 -14.81 -5.21 5.43
CA THR A 190 -14.25 -6.51 5.87
C THR A 190 -13.75 -6.41 7.30
N ALA A 191 -12.96 -5.37 7.61
CA ALA A 191 -12.39 -5.15 8.94
C ALA A 191 -13.48 -5.05 10.02
N GLN A 192 -14.52 -4.24 9.79
CA GLN A 192 -15.65 -4.11 10.71
C GLN A 192 -16.26 -5.46 11.05
N LYS A 193 -16.53 -6.30 10.04
CA LYS A 193 -17.13 -7.64 10.26
C LYS A 193 -16.25 -8.52 11.15
N TYR A 194 -14.94 -8.52 10.93
CA TYR A 194 -14.03 -9.33 11.74
C TYR A 194 -13.77 -8.76 13.12
N PHE A 195 -13.77 -7.44 13.29
CA PHE A 195 -13.75 -6.82 14.62
C PHE A 195 -14.98 -7.22 15.42
N GLN A 196 -16.17 -7.02 14.86
CA GLN A 196 -17.42 -7.38 15.53
C GLN A 196 -17.43 -8.87 15.89
N LYS A 197 -17.22 -9.76 14.92
CA LYS A 197 -17.22 -11.20 15.12
C LYS A 197 -16.23 -11.62 16.21
N THR A 198 -14.97 -11.16 16.12
CA THR A 198 -13.93 -11.59 17.06
C THR A 198 -14.17 -11.01 18.46
N MET A 199 -14.65 -9.79 18.57
CA MET A 199 -15.04 -9.22 19.87
C MET A 199 -16.14 -10.03 20.55
N GLU A 200 -17.18 -10.39 19.81
CA GLU A 200 -18.26 -11.26 20.30
C GLU A 200 -17.73 -12.64 20.75
N GLU A 201 -16.82 -13.25 19.96
CA GLU A 201 -16.15 -14.51 20.30
C GLU A 201 -15.28 -14.41 21.58
N GLU A 202 -14.67 -13.26 21.85
CA GLU A 202 -13.88 -12.97 23.06
C GLU A 202 -14.74 -12.45 24.23
N GLY A 203 -16.07 -12.43 24.08
CA GLY A 203 -17.00 -11.99 25.13
C GLY A 203 -17.09 -10.47 25.31
N VAL A 204 -16.62 -9.69 24.34
CA VAL A 204 -16.73 -8.23 24.32
C VAL A 204 -18.01 -7.83 23.61
N GLN A 205 -18.83 -7.02 24.28
CA GLN A 205 -20.08 -6.52 23.71
C GLN A 205 -19.81 -5.34 22.77
N VAL A 206 -20.17 -5.46 21.50
CA VAL A 206 -20.21 -4.34 20.56
C VAL A 206 -21.52 -3.60 20.79
N ILE A 207 -21.46 -2.41 21.40
CA ILE A 207 -22.62 -1.64 21.86
C ILE A 207 -23.04 -0.56 20.87
N ASP A 208 -22.23 -0.26 19.86
CA ASP A 208 -22.53 0.70 18.80
C ASP A 208 -21.76 0.42 17.54
N VAL A 209 -22.36 0.69 16.37
CA VAL A 209 -21.71 0.57 15.06
C VAL A 209 -22.15 1.76 14.20
N GLU A 210 -21.21 2.66 13.96
CA GLU A 210 -21.41 3.89 13.18
C GLU A 210 -20.67 3.83 11.86
N THR A 211 -21.16 4.57 10.86
CA THR A 211 -20.59 4.59 9.53
C THR A 211 -20.35 6.00 9.02
N PHE A 212 -19.39 6.12 8.09
CA PHE A 212 -19.14 7.33 7.32
C PHE A 212 -18.74 6.96 5.87
N GLY A 213 -18.82 7.93 4.97
CA GLY A 213 -18.28 7.79 3.62
C GLY A 213 -16.81 8.20 3.55
N SER A 214 -16.00 7.55 2.73
CA SER A 214 -14.55 7.86 2.59
C SER A 214 -14.25 9.29 2.11
N LYS A 215 -15.26 10.03 1.64
CA LYS A 215 -15.15 11.46 1.28
C LYS A 215 -15.64 12.42 2.37
N ASP A 216 -16.13 11.89 3.48
CA ASP A 216 -16.63 12.72 4.59
C ASP A 216 -15.45 13.42 5.29
N SER A 217 -15.71 14.62 5.77
CA SER A 217 -14.73 15.43 6.51
C SER A 217 -15.19 15.74 7.93
N GLU A 218 -16.44 15.42 8.26
CA GLU A 218 -17.09 15.66 9.56
C GLU A 218 -17.61 14.36 10.16
N TYR A 219 -17.29 14.12 11.42
CA TYR A 219 -17.56 12.88 12.13
C TYR A 219 -18.24 13.12 13.49
N SER A 220 -18.63 14.38 13.78
CA SER A 220 -19.13 14.79 15.10
C SER A 220 -20.41 14.05 15.50
N ALA A 221 -21.31 13.75 14.55
CA ALA A 221 -22.56 13.07 14.83
C ALA A 221 -22.31 11.63 15.31
N GLN A 222 -21.50 10.87 14.56
CA GLN A 222 -21.13 9.49 14.89
C GLN A 222 -20.38 9.44 16.23
N LEU A 223 -19.41 10.34 16.42
CA LEU A 223 -18.62 10.38 17.65
C LEU A 223 -19.47 10.78 18.88
N THR A 224 -20.48 11.64 18.70
CA THR A 224 -21.44 11.96 19.79
C THR A 224 -22.24 10.74 20.19
N ASN A 225 -22.72 9.95 19.23
CA ASN A 225 -23.44 8.70 19.51
C ASN A 225 -22.56 7.71 20.28
N ILE A 226 -21.32 7.50 19.82
CA ILE A 226 -20.35 6.64 20.49
C ILE A 226 -20.03 7.15 21.91
N GLN A 227 -19.83 8.46 22.08
CA GLN A 227 -19.52 9.06 23.37
C GLN A 227 -20.64 8.83 24.39
N HIS A 228 -21.90 8.95 23.98
CA HIS A 228 -23.06 8.69 24.86
C HIS A 228 -23.15 7.22 25.30
N LYS A 229 -22.63 6.28 24.51
CA LYS A 229 -22.58 4.85 24.86
C LYS A 229 -21.44 4.50 25.81
N ALA A 230 -20.42 5.37 25.90
CA ALA A 230 -19.25 5.22 26.75
C ALA A 230 -18.55 3.83 26.65
N PRO A 231 -18.12 3.38 25.43
CA PRO A 231 -17.42 2.11 25.28
C PRO A 231 -16.04 2.14 25.97
N ASP A 232 -15.55 0.97 26.36
CA ASP A 232 -14.18 0.83 26.91
C ASP A 232 -13.09 1.01 25.82
N VAL A 233 -13.40 0.62 24.56
CA VAL A 233 -12.51 0.70 23.41
C VAL A 233 -13.28 1.13 22.17
N ILE A 234 -12.61 1.87 21.28
CA ILE A 234 -13.20 2.28 20.01
C ILE A 234 -12.42 1.64 18.86
N VAL A 235 -13.11 1.03 17.92
CA VAL A 235 -12.56 0.55 16.66
C VAL A 235 -12.76 1.62 15.59
N VAL A 236 -11.71 1.95 14.84
CA VAL A 236 -11.80 2.84 13.69
C VAL A 236 -11.20 2.14 12.47
N CYS A 237 -12.05 1.84 11.47
CA CYS A 237 -11.62 1.26 10.21
C CYS A 237 -11.64 2.34 9.13
N SER A 238 -10.47 2.86 8.79
CA SER A 238 -10.28 3.92 7.81
C SER A 238 -8.84 4.00 7.32
N TYR A 239 -8.58 4.76 6.25
CA TYR A 239 -7.23 5.14 5.91
C TYR A 239 -6.69 6.23 6.85
N TYR A 240 -5.38 6.49 6.79
CA TYR A 240 -4.70 7.40 7.70
C TYR A 240 -5.24 8.84 7.68
N GLN A 241 -5.76 9.32 6.54
CA GLN A 241 -6.27 10.69 6.43
C GLN A 241 -7.56 10.88 7.23
N GLU A 242 -8.55 10.04 7.02
CA GLU A 242 -9.81 10.03 7.76
C GLU A 242 -9.54 9.70 9.22
N GLY A 243 -8.76 8.65 9.46
CA GLY A 243 -8.37 8.21 10.80
C GLY A 243 -7.72 9.31 11.63
N SER A 244 -6.80 10.10 11.05
CA SER A 244 -6.18 11.20 11.77
C SER A 244 -7.16 12.31 12.15
N ARG A 245 -8.15 12.61 11.29
CA ARG A 245 -9.22 13.58 11.59
C ARG A 245 -10.16 13.07 12.67
N ILE A 246 -10.56 11.80 12.57
CA ILE A 246 -11.40 11.13 13.57
C ILE A 246 -10.72 11.14 14.93
N LEU A 247 -9.45 10.74 15.02
CA LEU A 247 -8.69 10.72 16.27
C LEU A 247 -8.59 12.11 16.90
N LYS A 248 -8.25 13.14 16.12
CA LYS A 248 -8.23 14.53 16.61
C LYS A 248 -9.58 14.94 17.17
N LYS A 249 -10.65 14.69 16.42
CA LYS A 249 -12.00 15.04 16.86
C LYS A 249 -12.42 14.28 18.13
N MET A 250 -12.07 13.00 18.25
CA MET A 250 -12.30 12.24 19.48
C MET A 250 -11.64 12.89 20.68
N ARG A 251 -10.35 13.25 20.58
CA ARG A 251 -9.62 13.88 21.70
C ARG A 251 -10.15 15.29 22.02
N GLU A 252 -10.55 16.08 21.00
CA GLU A 252 -11.22 17.38 21.19
C GLU A 252 -12.55 17.24 21.97
N MET A 253 -13.24 16.12 21.78
CA MET A 253 -14.48 15.81 22.52
C MET A 253 -14.23 15.18 23.89
N GLY A 254 -12.97 15.00 24.32
CA GLY A 254 -12.62 14.37 25.61
C GLY A 254 -12.78 12.85 25.59
N MET A 255 -12.75 12.21 24.44
CA MET A 255 -12.81 10.75 24.30
C MET A 255 -11.39 10.18 24.29
N ASP A 256 -10.92 9.67 25.43
CA ASP A 256 -9.55 9.19 25.64
C ASP A 256 -9.38 7.66 25.54
N GLN A 257 -10.45 6.94 25.15
CA GLN A 257 -10.43 5.49 25.01
C GLN A 257 -9.28 5.03 24.09
N PRO A 258 -8.71 3.83 24.33
CA PRO A 258 -7.85 3.16 23.38
C PRO A 258 -8.56 2.95 22.04
N VAL A 259 -7.80 3.01 20.95
CA VAL A 259 -8.35 2.80 19.61
C VAL A 259 -7.70 1.59 18.96
N LEU A 260 -8.50 0.71 18.37
CA LEU A 260 -8.04 -0.37 17.52
C LEU A 260 -8.25 0.02 16.06
N GLY A 261 -7.18 -0.05 15.27
CA GLY A 261 -7.22 0.21 13.83
C GLY A 261 -7.09 -1.07 12.99
N ASP A 262 -7.60 -1.01 11.78
CA ASP A 262 -7.33 -2.00 10.74
C ASP A 262 -5.96 -1.75 10.06
N ASN A 263 -5.65 -2.50 8.99
CA ASN A 263 -4.39 -2.32 8.27
C ASN A 263 -4.20 -0.91 7.68
N GLY A 264 -5.27 -0.17 7.44
CA GLY A 264 -5.22 1.22 6.97
C GLY A 264 -4.54 2.19 7.95
N PHE A 265 -4.45 1.83 9.23
CA PHE A 265 -3.77 2.63 10.23
C PHE A 265 -2.26 2.40 10.31
N VAL A 266 -1.73 1.35 9.68
CA VAL A 266 -0.30 0.99 9.74
C VAL A 266 0.55 1.93 8.87
N SER A 267 0.36 3.23 9.00
CA SER A 267 1.14 4.24 8.28
C SER A 267 1.74 5.25 9.27
N PRO A 268 3.02 5.61 9.12
CA PRO A 268 3.62 6.67 9.91
C PRO A 268 2.94 8.03 9.70
N GLU A 269 2.21 8.20 8.58
CA GLU A 269 1.46 9.43 8.32
C GLU A 269 0.30 9.63 9.30
N LEU A 270 -0.28 8.55 9.86
CA LEU A 270 -1.28 8.64 10.92
C LEU A 270 -0.72 9.44 12.11
N GLY A 271 0.46 9.04 12.62
CA GLY A 271 1.11 9.73 13.73
C GLY A 271 1.55 11.15 13.37
N LYS A 272 2.10 11.37 12.17
CA LYS A 272 2.48 12.72 11.72
C LYS A 272 1.28 13.66 11.63
N MET A 273 0.15 13.19 11.13
CA MET A 273 -1.06 14.01 10.96
C MET A 273 -1.84 14.17 12.26
N ALA A 274 -2.01 13.12 13.04
CA ALA A 274 -2.80 13.16 14.27
C ALA A 274 -2.00 13.67 15.49
N GLY A 275 -0.67 13.55 15.47
CA GLY A 275 0.17 13.90 16.63
C GLY A 275 -0.22 13.08 17.86
N ALA A 276 -0.27 13.70 19.04
CA ALA A 276 -0.65 13.07 20.29
C ALA A 276 -2.07 12.48 20.27
N ALA A 277 -2.95 12.91 19.36
CA ALA A 277 -4.28 12.31 19.24
C ALA A 277 -4.25 10.84 18.80
N ALA A 278 -3.15 10.39 18.19
CA ALA A 278 -2.94 8.99 17.81
C ALA A 278 -2.34 8.13 18.94
N ASP A 279 -2.02 8.68 20.09
CA ASP A 279 -1.53 7.88 21.22
C ASP A 279 -2.60 6.87 21.66
N ASN A 280 -2.14 5.69 22.08
CA ASN A 280 -3.00 4.55 22.41
C ASN A 280 -3.82 3.98 21.23
N VAL A 281 -3.37 4.17 19.99
CA VAL A 281 -3.84 3.42 18.83
C VAL A 281 -3.07 2.10 18.74
N TYR A 282 -3.78 0.98 18.58
CA TYR A 282 -3.23 -0.36 18.46
C TYR A 282 -3.57 -0.94 17.09
N VAL A 283 -2.59 -1.57 16.45
CA VAL A 283 -2.72 -2.26 15.16
C VAL A 283 -1.87 -3.52 15.15
N SER A 284 -2.20 -4.51 14.35
CA SER A 284 -1.27 -5.59 14.02
C SER A 284 -0.58 -5.33 12.68
N SER A 285 0.67 -5.73 12.58
CA SER A 285 1.50 -5.58 11.40
C SER A 285 2.36 -6.83 11.19
N MET A 286 2.68 -7.15 9.95
CA MET A 286 3.67 -8.19 9.63
C MET A 286 5.10 -7.67 9.68
N TRP A 287 5.32 -6.36 9.87
CA TRP A 287 6.63 -5.74 9.79
C TRP A 287 6.86 -4.66 10.83
N SER A 288 8.10 -4.55 11.29
CA SER A 288 8.60 -3.43 12.10
C SER A 288 10.08 -3.21 11.79
N ALA A 289 10.50 -1.94 11.69
CA ALA A 289 11.90 -1.54 11.55
C ALA A 289 12.77 -1.95 12.76
N ASP A 290 12.15 -2.21 13.91
CA ASP A 290 12.84 -2.57 15.16
C ASP A 290 13.27 -4.05 15.24
N ARG A 291 12.85 -4.88 14.26
CA ARG A 291 13.25 -6.30 14.21
C ARG A 291 14.76 -6.43 14.06
N LYS A 292 15.37 -7.30 14.88
CA LYS A 292 16.84 -7.49 14.93
C LYS A 292 17.38 -8.43 13.85
N ASP A 293 16.55 -8.90 12.96
CA ASP A 293 16.94 -9.73 11.83
C ASP A 293 17.90 -8.96 10.91
N GLU A 294 19.02 -9.58 10.53
CA GLU A 294 20.06 -8.94 9.72
C GLU A 294 19.53 -8.47 8.35
N LYS A 295 18.62 -9.24 7.74
CA LYS A 295 18.02 -8.89 6.45
C LYS A 295 17.12 -7.66 6.59
N VAL A 296 16.36 -7.58 7.69
CA VAL A 296 15.54 -6.40 8.00
C VAL A 296 16.42 -5.17 8.19
N GLN A 297 17.48 -5.28 8.97
CA GLN A 297 18.37 -4.13 9.25
C GLN A 297 19.10 -3.64 7.98
N LYS A 298 19.53 -4.55 7.11
CA LYS A 298 20.11 -4.19 5.80
C LYS A 298 19.10 -3.45 4.91
N PHE A 299 17.86 -3.92 4.86
CA PHE A 299 16.79 -3.23 4.13
C PHE A 299 16.54 -1.84 4.71
N VAL A 300 16.42 -1.71 6.04
CA VAL A 300 16.23 -0.42 6.72
C VAL A 300 17.37 0.54 6.38
N GLU A 301 18.61 0.08 6.41
CA GLU A 301 19.79 0.88 6.05
C GLU A 301 19.75 1.33 4.58
N SER A 302 19.54 0.39 3.65
CA SER A 302 19.47 0.67 2.21
C SER A 302 18.36 1.65 1.87
N TYR A 303 17.16 1.43 2.45
CA TYR A 303 16.02 2.28 2.23
C TYR A 303 16.24 3.69 2.82
N THR A 304 16.74 3.77 4.05
CA THR A 304 17.03 5.05 4.70
C THR A 304 18.08 5.85 3.94
N LYS A 305 19.11 5.17 3.42
CA LYS A 305 20.13 5.80 2.56
C LYS A 305 19.53 6.33 1.25
N ALA A 306 18.60 5.60 0.65
CA ALA A 306 18.00 5.99 -0.63
C ALA A 306 16.98 7.12 -0.48
N TYR A 307 16.17 7.10 0.59
CA TYR A 307 14.99 7.96 0.73
C TYR A 307 14.99 8.90 1.93
N GLY A 308 16.03 8.87 2.79
CA GLY A 308 16.20 9.79 3.93
C GLY A 308 15.23 9.56 5.10
N ARG A 309 14.50 8.46 5.12
CA ARG A 309 13.54 8.07 6.16
C ARG A 309 13.49 6.55 6.35
N ALA A 310 13.03 6.10 7.51
CA ALA A 310 12.83 4.68 7.73
C ALA A 310 11.69 4.13 6.84
N PRO A 311 11.80 2.88 6.36
CA PRO A 311 10.71 2.22 5.66
C PRO A 311 9.53 1.90 6.58
N ASP A 312 8.34 1.85 6.03
CA ASP A 312 7.14 1.34 6.67
C ASP A 312 6.77 -0.07 6.14
N GLN A 313 5.63 -0.60 6.62
CA GLN A 313 5.13 -1.90 6.18
C GLN A 313 4.89 -1.95 4.67
N PHE A 314 4.39 -0.87 4.07
CA PHE A 314 4.05 -0.83 2.64
C PHE A 314 5.31 -0.91 1.77
N ALA A 315 6.35 -0.17 2.14
CA ALA A 315 7.66 -0.27 1.48
C ALA A 315 8.27 -1.67 1.61
N ALA A 316 8.20 -2.27 2.81
CA ALA A 316 8.74 -3.59 3.08
C ALA A 316 7.99 -4.69 2.30
N SER A 317 6.65 -4.64 2.28
CA SER A 317 5.80 -5.56 1.52
C SER A 317 6.07 -5.48 0.02
N ALA A 318 6.19 -4.26 -0.50
CA ALA A 318 6.48 -4.01 -1.91
C ALA A 318 7.88 -4.49 -2.31
N TYR A 319 8.87 -4.26 -1.48
CA TYR A 319 10.22 -4.78 -1.65
C TYR A 319 10.23 -6.31 -1.73
N ASP A 320 9.60 -6.99 -0.79
CA ASP A 320 9.44 -8.45 -0.81
C ASP A 320 8.67 -8.92 -2.05
N GLY A 321 7.64 -8.19 -2.47
CA GLY A 321 6.84 -8.50 -3.65
C GLY A 321 7.67 -8.62 -4.94
N VAL A 322 8.65 -7.72 -5.14
CA VAL A 322 9.57 -7.79 -6.29
C VAL A 322 10.47 -9.02 -6.20
N TYR A 323 11.02 -9.32 -5.03
CA TYR A 323 11.85 -10.51 -4.84
C TYR A 323 11.07 -11.82 -4.98
N MET A 324 9.80 -11.85 -4.54
CA MET A 324 8.88 -12.99 -4.75
C MET A 324 8.58 -13.18 -6.24
N ALA A 325 8.34 -12.08 -6.98
CA ALA A 325 8.12 -12.13 -8.43
C ALA A 325 9.36 -12.66 -9.15
N MET A 326 10.56 -12.17 -8.79
CA MET A 326 11.83 -12.65 -9.33
C MET A 326 12.04 -14.14 -9.06
N ASP A 327 11.88 -14.59 -7.81
CA ASP A 327 12.00 -16.00 -7.41
C ASP A 327 11.06 -16.90 -8.20
N ALA A 328 9.80 -16.48 -8.36
CA ALA A 328 8.82 -17.22 -9.15
C ALA A 328 9.24 -17.35 -10.62
N MET A 329 9.71 -16.28 -11.25
CA MET A 329 10.18 -16.31 -12.64
C MET A 329 11.45 -17.15 -12.82
N GLN A 330 12.38 -17.10 -11.85
CA GLN A 330 13.58 -17.95 -11.86
C GLN A 330 13.23 -19.44 -11.74
N ARG A 331 12.35 -19.81 -10.81
CA ARG A 331 11.86 -21.20 -10.65
C ARG A 331 11.04 -21.67 -11.86
N ALA A 332 10.29 -20.77 -12.47
CA ALA A 332 9.53 -21.04 -13.71
C ALA A 332 10.46 -21.22 -14.93
N GLY A 333 11.70 -20.74 -14.88
CA GLY A 333 12.65 -20.73 -16.00
C GLY A 333 12.20 -19.85 -17.17
N THR A 334 11.34 -18.85 -16.90
CA THR A 334 10.76 -17.97 -17.94
C THR A 334 10.30 -16.66 -17.35
N THR A 335 10.35 -15.60 -18.17
CA THR A 335 9.79 -14.28 -17.86
C THR A 335 8.54 -13.94 -18.69
N THR A 336 8.07 -14.87 -19.54
CA THR A 336 6.97 -14.62 -20.50
C THR A 336 5.85 -15.65 -20.45
N ASP A 337 6.08 -16.82 -19.88
CA ASP A 337 5.05 -17.86 -19.73
C ASP A 337 4.28 -17.62 -18.40
N HIS A 338 3.19 -16.88 -18.51
CA HIS A 338 2.36 -16.51 -17.36
C HIS A 338 1.86 -17.71 -16.56
N LYS A 339 1.54 -18.83 -17.25
CA LYS A 339 1.08 -20.04 -16.57
C LYS A 339 2.16 -20.63 -15.67
N LYS A 340 3.40 -20.74 -16.18
CA LYS A 340 4.52 -21.25 -15.38
C LYS A 340 4.87 -20.32 -14.23
N ILE A 341 4.82 -19.00 -14.44
CA ILE A 341 5.08 -18.00 -13.37
C ILE A 341 4.00 -18.12 -12.29
N ARG A 342 2.71 -18.20 -12.67
CA ARG A 342 1.60 -18.42 -11.73
C ARG A 342 1.78 -19.72 -10.94
N ASP A 343 2.12 -20.84 -11.61
CA ASP A 343 2.30 -22.12 -10.96
C ASP A 343 3.48 -22.09 -9.98
N ALA A 344 4.56 -21.38 -10.33
CA ALA A 344 5.70 -21.16 -9.44
C ALA A 344 5.35 -20.28 -8.23
N LEU A 345 4.54 -19.22 -8.40
CA LEU A 345 3.98 -18.46 -7.27
C LEU A 345 3.15 -19.35 -6.35
N ALA A 346 2.21 -20.14 -6.90
CA ALA A 346 1.33 -21.00 -6.12
C ALA A 346 2.11 -22.06 -5.30
N GLN A 347 3.30 -22.44 -5.75
CA GLN A 347 4.17 -23.41 -5.07
C GLN A 347 5.20 -22.74 -4.13
N MET A 348 5.12 -21.42 -3.93
CA MET A 348 6.06 -20.71 -3.07
C MET A 348 5.89 -21.13 -1.60
N LYS A 349 6.98 -21.62 -1.01
CA LYS A 349 7.06 -22.02 0.39
C LYS A 349 8.34 -21.48 1.00
N ASP A 350 8.25 -21.10 2.26
CA ASP A 350 9.37 -20.65 3.09
C ASP A 350 10.25 -19.56 2.47
N PHE A 351 9.63 -18.70 1.64
CA PHE A 351 10.29 -17.53 1.08
C PHE A 351 10.73 -16.59 2.21
N LYS A 352 12.03 -16.30 2.27
CA LYS A 352 12.63 -15.44 3.29
C LYS A 352 12.59 -13.98 2.82
N GLY A 353 11.57 -13.23 3.25
CA GLY A 353 11.43 -11.79 3.01
C GLY A 353 11.92 -10.93 4.18
N VAL A 354 11.83 -9.60 4.02
CA VAL A 354 12.06 -8.65 5.12
C VAL A 354 10.83 -8.56 6.04
N CYS A 355 9.63 -8.86 5.53
CA CYS A 355 8.42 -8.97 6.33
C CYS A 355 8.31 -10.30 7.09
N GLY A 356 9.17 -11.27 6.80
CA GLY A 356 9.19 -12.57 7.45
C GLY A 356 9.36 -13.74 6.48
N THR A 357 8.94 -14.92 6.93
CA THR A 357 8.94 -16.12 6.09
C THR A 357 7.53 -16.32 5.54
N PHE A 358 7.39 -16.30 4.22
CA PHE A 358 6.12 -16.44 3.52
C PHE A 358 5.93 -17.82 2.92
N SER A 359 4.73 -18.34 3.07
CA SER A 359 4.17 -19.42 2.24
C SER A 359 2.78 -18.99 1.81
N PHE A 360 2.29 -19.45 0.67
CA PHE A 360 0.89 -19.27 0.31
C PHE A 360 0.05 -20.44 0.82
N ASP A 361 -1.14 -20.14 1.35
CA ASP A 361 -2.15 -21.13 1.63
C ASP A 361 -2.92 -21.54 0.34
N GLU A 362 -3.90 -22.42 0.47
CA GLU A 362 -4.72 -22.91 -0.66
C GLU A 362 -5.50 -21.79 -1.35
N LYS A 363 -5.75 -20.69 -0.64
CA LYS A 363 -6.41 -19.48 -1.17
C LYS A 363 -5.44 -18.47 -1.77
N ARG A 364 -4.13 -18.76 -1.77
CA ARG A 364 -3.06 -17.84 -2.20
C ARG A 364 -2.92 -16.61 -1.31
N ASP A 365 -3.37 -16.74 -0.06
CA ASP A 365 -3.15 -15.78 1.01
C ASP A 365 -1.85 -16.12 1.77
N PRO A 366 -1.14 -15.12 2.31
CA PRO A 366 0.10 -15.36 3.02
C PRO A 366 -0.15 -16.04 4.38
N VAL A 367 0.78 -16.90 4.74
CA VAL A 367 0.98 -17.40 6.09
C VAL A 367 2.24 -16.73 6.62
N VAL A 368 2.10 -15.81 7.57
CA VAL A 368 3.18 -15.02 8.16
C VAL A 368 2.78 -14.59 9.57
N ASP A 369 3.78 -14.42 10.44
CA ASP A 369 3.56 -13.97 11.81
C ASP A 369 3.24 -12.47 11.88
N LEU A 370 2.34 -12.12 12.82
CA LEU A 370 1.93 -10.75 13.09
C LEU A 370 2.40 -10.30 14.46
N ILE A 371 2.83 -9.05 14.54
CA ILE A 371 3.19 -8.34 15.76
C ILE A 371 2.11 -7.32 16.11
N LEU A 372 1.85 -7.14 17.42
CA LEU A 372 1.03 -6.02 17.89
C LEU A 372 1.89 -4.78 18.01
N MET A 373 1.41 -3.66 17.51
CA MET A 373 2.05 -2.36 17.63
C MET A 373 1.12 -1.37 18.32
N LYS A 374 1.71 -0.41 19.03
CA LYS A 374 1.04 0.71 19.69
C LYS A 374 1.64 2.02 19.18
N MET A 375 0.80 2.98 18.87
CA MET A 375 1.23 4.36 18.60
C MET A 375 1.49 5.09 19.91
N GLN A 376 2.66 5.71 20.01
CA GLN A 376 3.07 6.57 21.10
C GLN A 376 4.00 7.66 20.58
N ASP A 377 3.76 8.91 20.96
CA ASP A 377 4.55 10.07 20.48
C ASP A 377 4.70 10.13 18.96
N GLY A 378 3.61 9.79 18.24
CA GLY A 378 3.55 9.80 16.78
C GLY A 378 4.29 8.66 16.07
N LYS A 379 4.74 7.62 16.81
CA LYS A 379 5.48 6.47 16.26
C LYS A 379 4.88 5.15 16.74
N PHE A 380 4.88 4.16 15.86
CA PHE A 380 4.54 2.79 16.24
C PHE A 380 5.75 2.10 16.91
N GLY A 381 5.49 1.49 18.05
CA GLY A 381 6.41 0.59 18.74
C GLY A 381 5.78 -0.79 18.93
N VAL A 382 6.61 -1.84 18.98
CA VAL A 382 6.16 -3.22 19.22
C VAL A 382 5.70 -3.38 20.67
N VAL A 383 4.57 -4.06 20.86
CA VAL A 383 4.01 -4.40 22.17
C VAL A 383 4.13 -5.90 22.41
N ASP A 384 4.87 -6.28 23.43
CA ASP A 384 4.94 -7.67 23.89
C ASP A 384 3.73 -7.99 24.76
N VAL A 385 2.92 -8.91 24.32
CA VAL A 385 1.78 -9.45 25.08
C VAL A 385 2.20 -10.79 25.69
N LYS A 386 2.60 -10.74 26.97
CA LYS A 386 2.99 -11.92 27.75
C LYS A 386 1.81 -12.82 28.11
#